data_725f4e5d4be6d52c0d79c89d7509a1e3
#
_entry.id   725f4e5d4be6d52c0d79c89d7509a1e3
#
_cell.length_a   1.000
_cell.length_b   1.000
_cell.length_c   1.000
_cell.angle_alpha   90.00
_cell.angle_beta   90.00
_cell.angle_gamma   90.00
#
_symmetry.space_group_name_H-M   'P 1'
#
loop_
_entity.id
_entity.type
_entity.pdbx_description
1 polymer ?
#
loop_
_entity_poly.entity_id
_entity_poly.type
_entity_poly.pdbx_seq_one_letter_code
_entity_poly.pdbx_strand_id
1 'polypeptide(L)'
;AAAGAAGAVDDHFEDRFPARGKGFAGHLGALREGRMTSGVLKIGLISAGAGVGALGLPRRGGFFRRGVAWAGQTALVAGAANFVNLLDLRPGRALKANGLAAAGLIGAGGAPSILAAGVLGASVPCLPGDLSGATMLGDLGANALGAATGLAAASVRCESARWAALAGIVALTLASERVSFSKVIEGNPVLARIDRLGRA
;
A
#
# COMPACT_ATOMS: atom_id res chain seq x y z
N ALA A 1 1.23 -11.92 -3.79
CA ALA A 1 2.51 -12.66 -3.61
C ALA A 1 3.73 -11.73 -3.73
N ALA A 2 3.98 -11.04 -4.87
CA ALA A 2 5.18 -10.23 -5.09
C ALA A 2 5.36 -9.10 -4.06
N ALA A 3 4.29 -8.38 -3.70
CA ALA A 3 4.35 -7.31 -2.71
C ALA A 3 4.69 -7.84 -1.30
N GLY A 4 4.14 -8.99 -0.91
CA GLY A 4 4.52 -9.67 0.33
C GLY A 4 5.96 -10.16 0.31
N ALA A 5 6.39 -10.79 -0.80
CA ALA A 5 7.78 -11.22 -0.94
C ALA A 5 8.78 -10.06 -0.85
N ALA A 6 8.44 -8.89 -1.42
CA ALA A 6 9.25 -7.68 -1.31
C ALA A 6 9.36 -7.21 0.14
N GLY A 7 8.27 -7.28 0.92
CA GLY A 7 8.29 -6.99 2.35
C GLY A 7 9.15 -7.99 3.14
N ALA A 8 9.01 -9.28 2.86
CA ALA A 8 9.83 -10.30 3.51
C ALA A 8 11.33 -10.14 3.25
N VAL A 9 11.71 -9.68 2.05
CA VAL A 9 13.11 -9.36 1.73
C VAL A 9 13.61 -8.19 2.57
N ASP A 10 12.79 -7.15 2.76
CA ASP A 10 13.13 -6.00 3.60
C ASP A 10 13.28 -6.43 5.07
N ASP A 11 12.29 -7.15 5.62
CA ASP A 11 12.27 -7.62 7.01
C ASP A 11 13.47 -8.54 7.37
N HIS A 12 13.99 -9.33 6.40
CA HIS A 12 14.98 -10.38 6.70
C HIS A 12 16.38 -10.11 6.12
N PHE A 13 16.50 -9.20 5.16
CA PHE A 13 17.76 -9.01 4.42
C PHE A 13 18.23 -7.56 4.33
N GLU A 14 17.59 -6.61 5.04
CA GLU A 14 17.96 -5.19 5.02
C GLU A 14 19.46 -4.99 5.35
N ASP A 15 20.01 -5.73 6.30
CA ASP A 15 21.40 -5.63 6.73
C ASP A 15 22.42 -6.06 5.67
N ARG A 16 21.99 -6.77 4.62
CA ARG A 16 22.85 -7.21 3.51
C ARG A 16 23.05 -6.16 2.42
N PHE A 17 22.29 -5.07 2.46
CA PHE A 17 22.41 -4.01 1.46
C PHE A 17 23.42 -2.95 1.91
N PRO A 18 24.45 -2.65 1.07
CA PRO A 18 25.54 -1.74 1.45
C PRO A 18 25.15 -0.26 1.53
N ALA A 19 23.99 0.12 1.00
CA ALA A 19 23.55 1.50 0.93
C ALA A 19 22.25 1.71 1.72
N ARG A 20 22.31 2.57 2.75
CA ARG A 20 21.16 3.03 3.52
C ARG A 20 20.67 4.36 2.94
N GLY A 21 19.59 4.34 2.17
CA GLY A 21 18.87 5.55 1.74
C GLY A 21 17.72 5.85 2.71
N LYS A 22 17.60 7.10 3.16
CA LYS A 22 16.42 7.54 3.92
C LYS A 22 15.50 8.33 2.98
N GLY A 23 14.22 7.92 2.92
CA GLY A 23 13.20 8.54 2.08
C GLY A 23 13.43 8.33 0.59
N PHE A 24 12.48 8.81 -0.22
CA PHE A 24 12.50 8.63 -1.67
C PHE A 24 13.73 9.27 -2.33
N ALA A 25 14.12 10.47 -1.86
CA ALA A 25 15.28 11.19 -2.36
C ALA A 25 16.59 10.45 -2.11
N GLY A 26 16.75 9.81 -0.95
CA GLY A 26 17.94 9.03 -0.61
C GLY A 26 18.08 7.76 -1.47
N HIS A 27 16.98 7.06 -1.71
CA HIS A 27 16.96 5.88 -2.59
C HIS A 27 17.27 6.24 -4.05
N LEU A 28 16.70 7.36 -4.54
CA LEU A 28 16.96 7.84 -5.90
C LEU A 28 18.40 8.33 -6.08
N GLY A 29 18.98 8.99 -5.06
CA GLY A 29 20.38 9.38 -5.03
C GLY A 29 21.31 8.18 -5.13
N ALA A 30 21.10 7.15 -4.31
CA ALA A 30 21.88 5.92 -4.33
C ALA A 30 21.80 5.21 -5.71
N LEU A 31 20.60 5.19 -6.32
CA LEU A 31 20.41 4.59 -7.64
C LEU A 31 21.18 5.35 -8.73
N ARG A 32 21.22 6.68 -8.67
CA ARG A 32 22.00 7.51 -9.61
C ARG A 32 23.51 7.24 -9.50
N GLU A 33 23.96 6.82 -8.32
CA GLU A 33 25.34 6.42 -8.07
C GLU A 33 25.60 4.92 -8.37
N GLY A 34 24.63 4.23 -9.01
CA GLY A 34 24.73 2.80 -9.32
C GLY A 34 24.63 1.87 -8.11
N ARG A 35 24.14 2.37 -6.95
CA ARG A 35 24.03 1.58 -5.72
C ARG A 35 22.59 1.15 -5.51
N MET A 36 22.37 -0.17 -5.40
CA MET A 36 21.07 -0.75 -5.06
C MET A 36 20.84 -0.66 -3.55
N THR A 37 19.68 -0.16 -3.17
CA THR A 37 19.21 -0.16 -1.78
C THR A 37 18.06 -1.16 -1.63
N SER A 38 17.79 -1.65 -0.40
CA SER A 38 16.62 -2.50 -0.12
C SER A 38 15.32 -1.83 -0.58
N GLY A 39 15.17 -0.52 -0.33
CA GLY A 39 14.01 0.24 -0.76
C GLY A 39 13.81 0.30 -2.28
N VAL A 40 14.89 0.44 -3.07
CA VAL A 40 14.81 0.39 -4.55
C VAL A 40 14.36 -0.99 -5.02
N LEU A 41 14.94 -2.06 -4.46
CA LEU A 41 14.55 -3.43 -4.78
C LEU A 41 13.08 -3.68 -4.41
N LYS A 42 12.65 -3.25 -3.23
CA LYS A 42 11.26 -3.35 -2.76
C LYS A 42 10.29 -2.66 -3.72
N ILE A 43 10.57 -1.40 -4.09
CA ILE A 43 9.74 -0.66 -5.04
C ILE A 43 9.69 -1.37 -6.39
N GLY A 44 10.83 -1.88 -6.89
CA GLY A 44 10.92 -2.62 -8.13
C GLY A 44 10.07 -3.89 -8.12
N LEU A 45 10.19 -4.72 -7.09
CA LEU A 45 9.43 -5.97 -6.94
C LEU A 45 7.93 -5.71 -6.79
N ILE A 46 7.54 -4.72 -5.96
CA ILE A 46 6.14 -4.34 -5.78
C ILE A 46 5.57 -3.85 -7.12
N SER A 47 6.28 -2.97 -7.83
CA SER A 47 5.84 -2.42 -9.11
C SER A 47 5.73 -3.49 -10.20
N ALA A 48 6.68 -4.41 -10.28
CA ALA A 48 6.63 -5.52 -11.22
C ALA A 48 5.43 -6.44 -10.95
N GLY A 49 5.23 -6.83 -9.69
CA GLY A 49 4.09 -7.64 -9.27
C GLY A 49 2.75 -6.94 -9.48
N ALA A 50 2.68 -5.63 -9.22
CA ALA A 50 1.53 -4.79 -9.51
C ALA A 50 1.22 -4.73 -11.01
N GLY A 51 2.27 -4.57 -11.85
CA GLY A 51 2.15 -4.56 -13.30
C GLY A 51 1.58 -5.87 -13.85
N VAL A 52 2.08 -7.00 -13.36
CA VAL A 52 1.55 -8.34 -13.71
C VAL A 52 0.09 -8.47 -13.25
N GLY A 53 -0.22 -8.11 -12.00
CA GLY A 53 -1.60 -8.16 -11.49
C GLY A 53 -2.55 -7.26 -12.31
N ALA A 54 -2.08 -6.08 -12.70
CA ALA A 54 -2.85 -5.16 -13.52
C ALA A 54 -3.13 -5.69 -14.95
N LEU A 55 -2.34 -6.66 -15.48
CA LEU A 55 -2.59 -7.21 -16.81
C LEU A 55 -3.98 -7.84 -16.95
N GLY A 56 -4.51 -8.44 -15.88
CA GLY A 56 -5.85 -9.03 -15.83
C GLY A 56 -6.99 -8.02 -15.74
N LEU A 57 -6.71 -6.73 -15.52
CA LEU A 57 -7.75 -5.73 -15.34
C LEU A 57 -8.30 -5.20 -16.68
N PRO A 58 -9.60 -4.89 -16.77
CA PRO A 58 -10.20 -4.39 -18.01
C PRO A 58 -9.70 -2.98 -18.36
N ARG A 59 -9.39 -2.78 -19.63
CA ARG A 59 -8.96 -1.50 -20.20
C ARG A 59 -9.67 -1.24 -21.53
N ARG A 60 -10.11 -0.01 -21.72
CA ARG A 60 -10.83 0.42 -22.93
C ARG A 60 -9.99 1.41 -23.75
N GLY A 61 -10.26 1.48 -25.04
CA GLY A 61 -9.61 2.41 -25.98
C GLY A 61 -8.48 1.79 -26.78
N GLY A 62 -7.81 2.62 -27.60
CA GLY A 62 -6.68 2.22 -28.44
C GLY A 62 -5.43 1.91 -27.60
N PHE A 63 -4.37 1.47 -28.28
CA PHE A 63 -3.11 1.00 -27.68
C PHE A 63 -2.54 1.98 -26.64
N PHE A 64 -2.41 3.26 -26.99
CA PHE A 64 -1.88 4.28 -26.07
C PHE A 64 -2.72 4.45 -24.80
N ARG A 65 -4.05 4.60 -24.95
CA ARG A 65 -4.96 4.70 -23.77
C ARG A 65 -4.89 3.47 -22.89
N ARG A 66 -4.79 2.29 -23.47
CA ARG A 66 -4.64 1.03 -22.68
C ARG A 66 -3.32 0.98 -21.92
N GLY A 67 -2.23 1.50 -22.53
CA GLY A 67 -0.93 1.63 -21.86
C GLY A 67 -0.98 2.59 -20.68
N VAL A 68 -1.56 3.78 -20.85
CA VAL A 68 -1.73 4.76 -19.77
C VAL A 68 -2.61 4.20 -18.65
N ALA A 69 -3.72 3.53 -18.99
CA ALA A 69 -4.59 2.91 -18.00
C ALA A 69 -3.87 1.79 -17.22
N TRP A 70 -3.08 0.96 -17.89
CA TRP A 70 -2.26 -0.07 -17.24
C TRP A 70 -1.24 0.54 -16.29
N ALA A 71 -0.53 1.58 -16.71
CA ALA A 71 0.44 2.26 -15.86
C ALA A 71 -0.22 2.88 -14.63
N GLY A 72 -1.39 3.53 -14.79
CA GLY A 72 -2.16 4.09 -13.67
C GLY A 72 -2.68 3.00 -12.71
N GLN A 73 -3.15 1.88 -13.23
CA GLN A 73 -3.58 0.73 -12.42
C GLN A 73 -2.40 0.14 -11.64
N THR A 74 -1.24 -0.03 -12.29
CA THR A 74 0.00 -0.50 -11.66
C THR A 74 0.44 0.44 -10.54
N ALA A 75 0.47 1.75 -10.82
CA ALA A 75 0.83 2.75 -9.84
C ALA A 75 -0.14 2.77 -8.64
N LEU A 76 -1.44 2.59 -8.87
CA LEU A 76 -2.45 2.51 -7.81
C LEU A 76 -2.23 1.30 -6.91
N VAL A 77 -1.93 0.13 -7.47
CA VAL A 77 -1.64 -1.09 -6.70
C VAL A 77 -0.35 -0.93 -5.89
N ALA A 78 0.72 -0.48 -6.54
CA ALA A 78 2.02 -0.30 -5.88
C ALA A 78 1.97 0.81 -4.82
N GLY A 79 1.30 1.93 -5.13
CA GLY A 79 1.10 3.04 -4.20
C GLY A 79 0.27 2.65 -2.98
N ALA A 80 -0.78 1.84 -3.16
CA ALA A 80 -1.59 1.34 -2.05
C ALA A 80 -0.77 0.39 -1.15
N ALA A 81 0.06 -0.49 -1.72
CA ALA A 81 0.96 -1.33 -0.95
C ALA A 81 1.88 -0.49 -0.06
N ASN A 82 2.58 0.47 -0.64
CA ASN A 82 3.46 1.37 0.08
C ASN A 82 2.72 2.21 1.13
N PHE A 83 1.54 2.73 0.80
CA PHE A 83 0.76 3.55 1.71
C PHE A 83 0.31 2.80 2.96
N VAL A 84 -0.18 1.56 2.81
CA VAL A 84 -0.55 0.73 3.97
C VAL A 84 0.67 0.43 4.83
N ASN A 85 1.82 0.17 4.20
CA ASN A 85 3.08 -0.03 4.92
C ASN A 85 3.52 1.23 5.70
N LEU A 86 3.35 2.43 5.14
CA LEU A 86 3.62 3.69 5.85
C LEU A 86 2.73 3.91 7.09
N LEU A 87 1.57 3.26 7.15
CA LEU A 87 0.67 3.31 8.31
C LEU A 87 1.00 2.27 9.36
N ASP A 88 1.77 1.23 9.06
CA ASP A 88 2.09 0.11 9.95
C ASP A 88 3.18 0.44 10.98
N LEU A 89 3.07 1.61 11.60
CA LEU A 89 3.98 2.12 12.63
C LEU A 89 3.40 2.01 14.05
N ARG A 90 2.13 1.64 14.18
CA ARG A 90 1.42 1.52 15.45
C ARG A 90 0.40 0.39 15.37
N PRO A 91 0.20 -0.38 16.44
CA PRO A 91 -0.74 -1.48 16.49
C PRO A 91 -2.14 -1.12 15.98
N GLY A 92 -2.72 -1.93 15.12
CA GLY A 92 -4.06 -1.79 14.56
C GLY A 92 -4.25 -0.67 13.54
N ARG A 93 -3.29 0.24 13.35
CA ARG A 93 -3.46 1.41 12.46
C ARG A 93 -3.61 1.00 11.01
N ALA A 94 -2.67 0.23 10.50
CA ALA A 94 -2.69 -0.23 9.11
C ALA A 94 -3.92 -1.08 8.80
N LEU A 95 -4.25 -2.03 9.67
CA LEU A 95 -5.44 -2.87 9.51
C LEU A 95 -6.74 -2.07 9.52
N LYS A 96 -6.90 -1.10 10.43
CA LYS A 96 -8.10 -0.24 10.48
C LYS A 96 -8.23 0.61 9.22
N ALA A 97 -7.16 1.29 8.81
CA ALA A 97 -7.18 2.14 7.62
C ALA A 97 -7.44 1.34 6.35
N ASN A 98 -6.74 0.21 6.19
CA ASN A 98 -6.91 -0.68 5.04
C ASN A 98 -8.30 -1.33 5.03
N GLY A 99 -8.80 -1.76 6.20
CA GLY A 99 -10.14 -2.31 6.37
C GLY A 99 -11.24 -1.31 5.98
N LEU A 100 -11.11 -0.04 6.38
CA LEU A 100 -12.05 1.02 5.97
C LEU A 100 -12.02 1.25 4.46
N ALA A 101 -10.83 1.29 3.85
CA ALA A 101 -10.70 1.41 2.40
C ALA A 101 -11.34 0.23 1.67
N ALA A 102 -11.09 -0.99 2.13
CA ALA A 102 -11.70 -2.20 1.56
C ALA A 102 -13.23 -2.21 1.75
N ALA A 103 -13.74 -1.82 2.94
CA ALA A 103 -15.18 -1.73 3.18
C ALA A 103 -15.88 -0.76 2.22
N GLY A 104 -15.25 0.39 1.93
CA GLY A 104 -15.75 1.35 0.93
C GLY A 104 -15.84 0.77 -0.49
N LEU A 105 -15.01 -0.23 -0.83
CA LEU A 105 -15.01 -0.87 -2.14
C LEU A 105 -16.06 -1.99 -2.28
N ILE A 106 -16.65 -2.47 -1.18
CA ILE A 106 -17.71 -3.49 -1.21
C ILE A 106 -18.91 -3.02 -2.06
N GLY A 107 -19.28 -1.75 -1.94
CA GLY A 107 -20.39 -1.16 -2.69
C GLY A 107 -20.16 -1.01 -4.20
N ALA A 108 -18.93 -1.20 -4.70
CA ALA A 108 -18.61 -1.06 -6.12
C ALA A 108 -19.12 -2.22 -6.99
N GLY A 109 -19.49 -3.36 -6.38
CA GLY A 109 -19.98 -4.57 -7.06
C GLY A 109 -18.93 -5.27 -7.91
N GLY A 110 -19.18 -6.52 -8.27
CA GLY A 110 -18.29 -7.30 -9.14
C GLY A 110 -16.90 -7.55 -8.55
N ALA A 111 -15.88 -7.50 -9.40
CA ALA A 111 -14.49 -7.81 -9.00
C ALA A 111 -13.95 -6.93 -7.85
N PRO A 112 -14.16 -5.59 -7.82
CA PRO A 112 -13.76 -4.78 -6.67
C PRO A 112 -14.30 -5.27 -5.34
N SER A 113 -15.61 -5.60 -5.31
CA SER A 113 -16.29 -6.07 -4.11
C SER A 113 -15.76 -7.41 -3.64
N ILE A 114 -15.52 -8.36 -4.55
CA ILE A 114 -14.99 -9.69 -4.23
C ILE A 114 -13.57 -9.58 -3.64
N LEU A 115 -12.71 -8.78 -4.27
CA LEU A 115 -11.35 -8.56 -3.80
C LEU A 115 -11.35 -7.86 -2.42
N ALA A 116 -12.20 -6.86 -2.25
CA ALA A 116 -12.33 -6.14 -0.99
C ALA A 116 -12.85 -7.06 0.14
N ALA A 117 -13.80 -7.94 -0.14
CA ALA A 117 -14.26 -8.95 0.81
C ALA A 117 -13.13 -9.90 1.22
N GLY A 118 -12.29 -10.32 0.26
CA GLY A 118 -11.10 -11.12 0.55
C GLY A 118 -10.10 -10.40 1.46
N VAL A 119 -9.87 -9.09 1.22
CA VAL A 119 -9.03 -8.26 2.09
C VAL A 119 -9.59 -8.19 3.50
N LEU A 120 -10.89 -7.94 3.66
CA LEU A 120 -11.53 -7.90 4.98
C LEU A 120 -11.45 -9.25 5.68
N GLY A 121 -11.73 -10.35 4.95
CA GLY A 121 -11.62 -11.71 5.48
C GLY A 121 -10.20 -12.05 5.98
N ALA A 122 -9.17 -11.55 5.29
CA ALA A 122 -7.78 -11.73 5.73
C ALA A 122 -7.40 -10.78 6.89
N SER A 123 -7.97 -9.58 6.95
CA SER A 123 -7.64 -8.56 7.95
C SER A 123 -8.27 -8.85 9.32
N VAL A 124 -9.53 -9.32 9.35
CA VAL A 124 -10.29 -9.52 10.59
C VAL A 124 -9.61 -10.49 11.56
N PRO A 125 -9.11 -11.67 11.15
CA PRO A 125 -8.40 -12.57 12.06
C PRO A 125 -7.09 -12.01 12.62
N CYS A 126 -6.45 -11.07 11.92
CA CYS A 126 -5.21 -10.45 12.37
C CYS A 126 -5.43 -9.34 13.43
N LEU A 127 -6.64 -8.77 13.47
CA LEU A 127 -6.94 -7.61 14.32
C LEU A 127 -6.65 -7.84 15.82
N PRO A 128 -7.06 -8.94 16.46
CA PRO A 128 -6.85 -9.10 17.91
C PRO A 128 -5.37 -9.10 18.28
N GLY A 129 -4.54 -9.83 17.55
CA GLY A 129 -3.10 -9.90 17.78
C GLY A 129 -2.39 -8.56 17.53
N ASP A 130 -2.79 -7.87 16.47
CA ASP A 130 -2.21 -6.58 16.09
C ASP A 130 -2.64 -5.46 17.08
N LEU A 131 -3.92 -5.41 17.48
CA LEU A 131 -4.44 -4.42 18.43
C LEU A 131 -3.82 -4.56 19.83
N SER A 132 -3.52 -5.80 20.25
CA SER A 132 -2.83 -6.06 21.51
C SER A 132 -1.32 -5.78 21.45
N GLY A 133 -0.77 -5.53 20.26
CA GLY A 133 0.66 -5.38 20.05
C GLY A 133 1.46 -6.69 20.17
N ALA A 134 0.77 -7.84 20.28
CA ALA A 134 1.43 -9.15 20.30
C ALA A 134 2.03 -9.53 18.95
N THR A 135 1.40 -9.05 17.87
CA THR A 135 1.88 -9.19 16.50
C THR A 135 1.68 -7.87 15.76
N MET A 136 2.42 -7.66 14.68
CA MET A 136 2.18 -6.57 13.72
C MET A 136 2.18 -7.16 12.33
N LEU A 137 1.55 -6.48 11.37
CA LEU A 137 1.56 -6.91 9.96
C LEU A 137 2.99 -7.04 9.43
N GLY A 138 3.86 -6.11 9.81
CA GLY A 138 5.19 -5.97 9.26
C GLY A 138 5.15 -5.62 7.77
N ASP A 139 6.31 -5.44 7.20
CA ASP A 139 6.46 -5.07 5.80
C ASP A 139 5.81 -6.10 4.85
N LEU A 140 5.89 -7.39 5.18
CA LEU A 140 5.27 -8.45 4.39
C LEU A 140 3.75 -8.30 4.35
N GLY A 141 3.11 -8.22 5.52
CA GLY A 141 1.65 -8.19 5.64
C GLY A 141 1.05 -6.89 5.14
N ALA A 142 1.65 -5.76 5.51
CA ALA A 142 1.18 -4.44 5.14
C ALA A 142 1.24 -4.21 3.61
N ASN A 143 2.36 -4.58 2.96
CA ASN A 143 2.46 -4.50 1.50
C ASN A 143 1.51 -5.46 0.79
N ALA A 144 1.32 -6.68 1.30
CA ALA A 144 0.41 -7.66 0.70
C ALA A 144 -1.06 -7.20 0.75
N LEU A 145 -1.52 -6.77 1.93
CA LEU A 145 -2.90 -6.26 2.11
C LEU A 145 -3.13 -4.97 1.33
N GLY A 146 -2.17 -4.04 1.37
CA GLY A 146 -2.22 -2.80 0.60
C GLY A 146 -2.29 -3.05 -0.91
N ALA A 147 -1.47 -3.98 -1.44
CA ALA A 147 -1.52 -4.36 -2.86
C ALA A 147 -2.87 -4.99 -3.23
N ALA A 148 -3.44 -5.83 -2.38
CA ALA A 148 -4.76 -6.43 -2.62
C ALA A 148 -5.87 -5.39 -2.65
N THR A 149 -5.85 -4.42 -1.71
CA THR A 149 -6.78 -3.28 -1.70
C THR A 149 -6.58 -2.39 -2.92
N GLY A 150 -5.33 -2.12 -3.30
CA GLY A 150 -5.00 -1.38 -4.51
C GLY A 150 -5.51 -2.07 -5.78
N LEU A 151 -5.44 -3.40 -5.85
CA LEU A 151 -5.98 -4.18 -6.96
C LEU A 151 -7.51 -4.09 -7.01
N ALA A 152 -8.19 -4.15 -5.84
CA ALA A 152 -9.62 -3.92 -5.75
C ALA A 152 -10.00 -2.53 -6.25
N ALA A 153 -9.29 -1.49 -5.82
CA ALA A 153 -9.50 -0.12 -6.28
C ALA A 153 -9.22 0.05 -7.79
N ALA A 154 -8.15 -0.56 -8.30
CA ALA A 154 -7.78 -0.52 -9.71
C ALA A 154 -8.77 -1.27 -10.61
N SER A 155 -9.56 -2.20 -10.07
CA SER A 155 -10.61 -2.94 -10.79
C SER A 155 -11.95 -2.20 -10.85
N VAL A 156 -12.12 -1.07 -10.14
CA VAL A 156 -13.32 -0.22 -10.20
C VAL A 156 -13.57 0.25 -11.64
N ARG A 157 -14.82 0.18 -12.10
CA ARG A 157 -15.18 0.54 -13.49
C ARG A 157 -15.03 2.03 -13.80
N CYS A 158 -15.28 2.88 -12.80
CA CYS A 158 -15.19 4.34 -12.94
C CYS A 158 -13.72 4.77 -13.06
N GLU A 159 -13.35 5.26 -14.26
CA GLU A 159 -11.96 5.67 -14.53
C GLU A 159 -11.54 6.89 -13.69
N SER A 160 -12.42 7.88 -13.54
CA SER A 160 -12.14 9.06 -12.71
C SER A 160 -11.95 8.71 -11.25
N ALA A 161 -12.69 7.74 -10.71
CA ALA A 161 -12.51 7.26 -9.34
C ALA A 161 -11.12 6.62 -9.14
N ARG A 162 -10.64 5.83 -10.12
CA ARG A 162 -9.29 5.26 -10.08
C ARG A 162 -8.20 6.33 -10.08
N TRP A 163 -8.33 7.33 -10.95
CA TRP A 163 -7.37 8.44 -11.01
C TRP A 163 -7.42 9.31 -9.75
N ALA A 164 -8.60 9.55 -9.19
CA ALA A 164 -8.74 10.26 -7.93
C ALA A 164 -8.09 9.49 -6.76
N ALA A 165 -8.29 8.18 -6.69
CA ALA A 165 -7.65 7.32 -5.69
C ALA A 165 -6.12 7.34 -5.83
N LEU A 166 -5.61 7.23 -7.07
CA LEU A 166 -4.17 7.32 -7.33
C LEU A 166 -3.62 8.69 -6.90
N ALA A 167 -4.28 9.77 -7.29
CA ALA A 167 -3.86 11.12 -6.91
C ALA A 167 -3.83 11.30 -5.39
N GLY A 168 -4.85 10.78 -4.68
CA GLY A 168 -4.90 10.80 -3.22
C GLY A 168 -3.74 10.04 -2.58
N ILE A 169 -3.45 8.81 -3.05
CA ILE A 169 -2.33 8.01 -2.54
C ILE A 169 -0.99 8.70 -2.81
N VAL A 170 -0.78 9.24 -4.01
CA VAL A 170 0.44 9.97 -4.36
C VAL A 170 0.59 11.20 -3.47
N ALA A 171 -0.47 11.99 -3.29
CA ALA A 171 -0.43 13.17 -2.43
C ALA A 171 -0.09 12.82 -0.97
N LEU A 172 -0.70 11.76 -0.42
CA LEU A 172 -0.42 11.29 0.94
C LEU A 172 1.01 10.74 1.08
N THR A 173 1.48 9.99 0.10
CA THR A 173 2.87 9.48 0.09
C THR A 173 3.88 10.63 0.02
N LEU A 174 3.66 11.63 -0.83
CA LEU A 174 4.53 12.81 -0.90
C LEU A 174 4.45 13.65 0.39
N ALA A 175 3.27 13.75 1.01
CA ALA A 175 3.11 14.42 2.29
C ALA A 175 3.89 13.71 3.40
N SER A 176 3.97 12.38 3.39
CA SER A 176 4.71 11.60 4.40
C SER A 176 6.21 11.86 4.41
N GLU A 177 6.78 12.30 3.29
CA GLU A 177 8.20 12.71 3.21
C GLU A 177 8.49 13.99 4.01
N ARG A 178 7.48 14.83 4.24
CA ARG A 178 7.61 16.12 4.94
C ARG A 178 6.96 16.13 6.31
N VAL A 179 5.93 15.32 6.50
CA VAL A 179 5.10 15.33 7.71
C VAL A 179 4.92 13.90 8.22
N SER A 180 5.25 13.67 9.50
CA SER A 180 5.00 12.37 10.14
C SER A 180 3.50 12.16 10.36
N PHE A 181 2.95 11.10 9.76
CA PHE A 181 1.55 10.70 10.00
C PHE A 181 1.25 10.47 11.48
N SER A 182 2.18 9.88 12.22
CA SER A 182 2.01 9.69 13.66
C SER A 182 1.82 11.02 14.39
N LYS A 183 2.63 12.05 14.07
CA LYS A 183 2.48 13.38 14.68
C LYS A 183 1.15 14.03 14.33
N VAL A 184 0.70 13.92 13.07
CA VAL A 184 -0.59 14.47 12.63
C VAL A 184 -1.75 13.78 13.33
N ILE A 185 -1.72 12.44 13.40
CA ILE A 185 -2.77 11.64 14.05
C ILE A 185 -2.80 11.94 15.54
N GLU A 186 -1.66 11.98 16.22
CA GLU A 186 -1.56 12.26 17.65
C GLU A 186 -1.94 13.71 17.99
N GLY A 187 -1.69 14.65 17.09
CA GLY A 187 -2.06 16.07 17.24
C GLY A 187 -3.55 16.37 17.02
N ASN A 188 -4.33 15.45 16.45
CA ASN A 188 -5.75 15.62 16.23
C ASN A 188 -6.57 14.69 17.17
N PRO A 189 -7.41 15.25 18.09
CA PRO A 189 -8.12 14.44 19.09
C PRO A 189 -9.00 13.35 18.50
N VAL A 190 -9.67 13.61 17.36
CA VAL A 190 -10.55 12.65 16.69
C VAL A 190 -9.75 11.52 16.08
N LEU A 191 -8.70 11.85 15.32
CA LEU A 191 -7.83 10.86 14.71
C LEU A 191 -7.12 10.02 15.78
N ALA A 192 -6.62 10.66 16.84
CA ALA A 192 -5.98 9.95 17.96
C ALA A 192 -6.93 8.98 18.67
N ARG A 193 -8.22 9.35 18.80
CA ARG A 193 -9.24 8.46 19.38
C ARG A 193 -9.49 7.24 18.49
N ILE A 194 -9.66 7.46 17.19
CA ILE A 194 -9.83 6.37 16.20
C ILE A 194 -8.59 5.47 16.17
N ASP A 195 -7.41 6.07 16.19
CA ASP A 195 -6.14 5.34 16.16
C ASP A 195 -5.98 4.43 17.38
N ARG A 196 -6.39 4.87 18.56
CA ARG A 196 -6.35 4.11 19.82
C ARG A 196 -7.51 3.12 19.99
N LEU A 197 -8.56 3.21 19.20
CA LEU A 197 -9.74 2.37 19.33
C LEU A 197 -9.37 0.87 19.27
N GLY A 198 -9.75 0.12 20.31
CA GLY A 198 -9.50 -1.32 20.40
C GLY A 198 -8.08 -1.73 20.77
N ARG A 199 -7.16 -0.79 21.01
CA ARG A 199 -5.84 -1.14 21.59
C ARG A 199 -5.99 -1.48 23.06
N ALA A 200 -5.22 -2.49 23.50
CA ALA A 200 -5.11 -2.87 24.91
C ALA A 200 -4.31 -1.82 25.69
#